data_b56ea9ade1fb1ee8aa26b5f05f689369
#
_entry.id   b56ea9ade1fb1ee8aa26b5f05f689369
#
_cell.length_a   1.000
_cell.length_b   1.000
_cell.length_c   1.000
_cell.angle_alpha   90.00
_cell.angle_beta   90.00
_cell.angle_gamma   90.00
#
_symmetry.space_group_name_H-M   'P 1'
#
loop_
_entity.id
_entity.type
_entity.pdbx_description
1 polymer ?
#
loop_
_entity_poly.entity_id
_entity_poly.type
_entity_poly.pdbx_seq_one_letter_code
_entity_poly.pdbx_strand_id
1 'polypeptide(L)'
;VVEMLDKILGPMDRELSEMLQAEYAKRGIKFYLSYKVTGVHGTEVSVEKDGETFTLHGDKVLLSVGRRPVTKGFGLETLAPETFRNGVKVNEYMQTSLPNVYACGDITAFSLLAHTAVSEAEVAVDHLLGKLRPMSYKAIPAVVYTNPEIAGVGKTEEELQAEGISYTVKKIPMAFSGRFVAENEMGNGVCKLILSEDETLIGAHMLGNPASELIVIAGIAIEK
;
A
#
# COMPACT_ATOMS: atom_id res chain seq x y z
N VAL A 1 -17.92 5.85 -4.09
CA VAL A 1 -16.46 6.03 -4.17
C VAL A 1 -16.11 6.47 -5.57
N VAL A 2 -15.31 7.54 -5.70
CA VAL A 2 -14.73 7.98 -6.98
C VAL A 2 -13.23 7.78 -6.91
N GLU A 3 -12.66 7.10 -7.91
CA GLU A 3 -11.24 6.81 -8.00
C GLU A 3 -10.75 7.05 -9.45
N MET A 4 -9.60 7.69 -9.57
CA MET A 4 -8.99 7.97 -10.86
C MET A 4 -8.35 6.73 -11.49
N LEU A 5 -7.91 5.78 -10.66
CA LEU A 5 -7.38 4.50 -11.12
C LEU A 5 -8.52 3.55 -11.54
N ASP A 6 -8.16 2.51 -12.26
CA ASP A 6 -9.08 1.46 -12.74
C ASP A 6 -9.42 0.42 -11.68
N LYS A 7 -8.84 0.53 -10.48
CA LYS A 7 -9.12 -0.31 -9.31
C LYS A 7 -9.06 0.50 -8.01
N ILE A 8 -9.71 0.02 -6.96
CA ILE A 8 -9.53 0.54 -5.60
C ILE A 8 -8.20 0.08 -5.02
N LEU A 9 -7.77 0.70 -3.92
CA LEU A 9 -6.59 0.32 -3.11
C LEU A 9 -5.24 0.39 -3.85
N GLY A 10 -5.14 1.14 -4.95
CA GLY A 10 -3.89 1.48 -5.62
C GLY A 10 -2.87 0.34 -5.71
N PRO A 11 -1.85 0.30 -4.82
CA PRO A 11 -0.74 -0.66 -4.91
C PRO A 11 -1.06 -2.08 -4.43
N MET A 12 -2.25 -2.33 -3.85
CA MET A 12 -2.62 -3.68 -3.43
C MET A 12 -2.87 -4.60 -4.64
N ASP A 13 -2.71 -5.91 -4.42
CA ASP A 13 -2.99 -6.92 -5.44
C ASP A 13 -4.36 -6.72 -6.10
N ARG A 14 -4.42 -6.78 -7.42
CA ARG A 14 -5.62 -6.48 -8.22
C ARG A 14 -6.79 -7.41 -7.87
N GLU A 15 -6.54 -8.70 -7.85
CA GLU A 15 -7.59 -9.68 -7.59
C GLU A 15 -8.25 -9.46 -6.23
N LEU A 16 -7.43 -9.20 -5.19
CA LEU A 16 -7.94 -8.95 -3.86
C LEU A 16 -8.69 -7.60 -3.78
N SER A 17 -8.22 -6.60 -4.49
CA SER A 17 -8.89 -5.30 -4.62
C SER A 17 -10.26 -5.45 -5.28
N GLU A 18 -10.37 -6.23 -6.34
CA GLU A 18 -11.62 -6.53 -7.04
C GLU A 18 -12.58 -7.35 -6.16
N MET A 19 -12.06 -8.33 -5.40
CA MET A 19 -12.87 -9.10 -4.44
C MET A 19 -13.45 -8.20 -3.35
N LEU A 20 -12.66 -7.29 -2.78
CA LEU A 20 -13.14 -6.35 -1.77
C LEU A 20 -14.16 -5.37 -2.36
N GLN A 21 -13.90 -4.86 -3.57
CA GLN A 21 -14.85 -4.01 -4.28
C GLN A 21 -16.19 -4.69 -4.49
N ALA A 22 -16.18 -5.95 -4.94
CA ALA A 22 -17.40 -6.75 -5.14
C ALA A 22 -18.16 -6.97 -3.82
N GLU A 23 -17.43 -7.21 -2.72
CA GLU A 23 -18.02 -7.36 -1.39
C GLU A 23 -18.72 -6.07 -0.94
N TYR A 24 -18.09 -4.93 -1.12
CA TYR A 24 -18.67 -3.65 -0.76
C TYR A 24 -19.79 -3.19 -1.72
N ALA A 25 -19.74 -3.59 -2.97
CA ALA A 25 -20.83 -3.34 -3.92
C ALA A 25 -22.12 -4.06 -3.50
N LYS A 26 -22.02 -5.29 -2.96
CA LYS A 26 -23.17 -6.01 -2.36
C LYS A 26 -23.77 -5.25 -1.16
N ARG A 27 -22.97 -4.50 -0.44
CA ARG A 27 -23.41 -3.63 0.68
C ARG A 27 -23.97 -2.29 0.21
N GLY A 28 -24.09 -2.06 -1.10
CA GLY A 28 -24.68 -0.87 -1.69
C GLY A 28 -23.69 0.27 -2.01
N ILE A 29 -22.37 0.07 -1.84
CA ILE A 29 -21.38 1.06 -2.22
C ILE A 29 -21.24 1.08 -3.74
N LYS A 30 -21.40 2.27 -4.35
CA LYS A 30 -21.18 2.47 -5.77
C LYS A 30 -19.74 2.93 -6.01
N PHE A 31 -19.10 2.35 -7.03
CA PHE A 31 -17.73 2.67 -7.42
C PHE A 31 -17.73 3.29 -8.82
N TYR A 32 -17.07 4.44 -8.94
CA TYR A 32 -16.80 5.14 -10.19
C TYR A 32 -15.29 5.11 -10.40
N LEU A 33 -14.79 4.06 -11.11
CA LEU A 33 -13.38 3.85 -11.38
C LEU A 33 -13.00 4.43 -12.74
N SER A 34 -11.75 4.88 -12.85
CA SER A 34 -11.25 5.65 -13.99
C SER A 34 -11.98 6.99 -14.17
N TYR A 35 -12.47 7.57 -13.08
CA TYR A 35 -13.09 8.89 -13.06
C TYR A 35 -12.21 9.91 -12.35
N LYS A 36 -11.94 11.01 -13.03
CA LYS A 36 -11.20 12.14 -12.47
C LYS A 36 -12.17 13.12 -11.80
N VAL A 37 -11.93 13.47 -10.55
CA VAL A 37 -12.64 14.57 -9.90
C VAL A 37 -12.10 15.87 -10.45
N THR A 38 -13.00 16.71 -11.01
CA THR A 38 -12.66 18.01 -11.60
C THR A 38 -13.08 19.19 -10.72
N GLY A 39 -14.00 18.98 -9.78
CA GLY A 39 -14.43 20.03 -8.84
C GLY A 39 -15.27 19.47 -7.69
N VAL A 40 -15.27 20.21 -6.57
CA VAL A 40 -16.14 19.96 -5.43
C VAL A 40 -16.77 21.28 -4.99
N HIS A 41 -18.10 21.34 -4.97
CA HIS A 41 -18.85 22.50 -4.55
C HIS A 41 -19.90 22.08 -3.50
N GLY A 42 -19.58 22.32 -2.23
CA GLY A 42 -20.42 21.84 -1.14
C GLY A 42 -20.47 20.30 -1.12
N THR A 43 -21.64 19.75 -1.44
CA THR A 43 -21.89 18.30 -1.49
C THR A 43 -21.99 17.76 -2.92
N GLU A 44 -21.70 18.58 -3.90
CA GLU A 44 -21.65 18.21 -5.32
C GLU A 44 -20.21 17.93 -5.75
N VAL A 45 -20.00 16.79 -6.43
CA VAL A 45 -18.70 16.39 -6.94
C VAL A 45 -18.77 16.22 -8.45
N SER A 46 -18.09 17.09 -9.17
CA SER A 46 -17.96 17.01 -10.63
C SER A 46 -16.88 15.98 -10.99
N VAL A 47 -17.22 15.09 -11.90
CA VAL A 47 -16.34 14.00 -12.36
C VAL A 47 -16.29 13.93 -13.87
N GLU A 48 -15.17 13.46 -14.40
CA GLU A 48 -14.91 13.33 -15.84
C GLU A 48 -14.36 11.93 -16.14
N LYS A 49 -14.86 11.35 -17.24
CA LYS A 49 -14.31 10.14 -17.85
C LYS A 49 -14.53 10.19 -19.35
N ASP A 50 -13.50 9.88 -20.13
CA ASP A 50 -13.54 9.82 -21.60
C ASP A 50 -14.06 11.10 -22.27
N GLY A 51 -13.83 12.28 -21.63
CA GLY A 51 -14.31 13.57 -22.09
C GLY A 51 -15.75 13.91 -21.70
N GLU A 52 -16.48 12.99 -21.09
CA GLU A 52 -17.81 13.23 -20.56
C GLU A 52 -17.75 13.65 -19.09
N THR A 53 -18.52 14.66 -18.73
CA THR A 53 -18.59 15.17 -17.35
C THR A 53 -20.00 15.02 -16.79
N PHE A 54 -20.08 14.65 -15.50
CA PHE A 54 -21.34 14.68 -14.76
C PHE A 54 -21.10 15.01 -13.29
N THR A 55 -22.18 15.28 -12.56
CA THR A 55 -22.12 15.64 -11.15
C THR A 55 -22.75 14.56 -10.29
N LEU A 56 -22.03 14.18 -9.26
CA LEU A 56 -22.51 13.31 -8.20
C LEU A 56 -22.99 14.16 -7.02
N HIS A 57 -24.08 13.74 -6.39
CA HIS A 57 -24.65 14.43 -5.24
C HIS A 57 -24.62 13.52 -4.01
N GLY A 58 -24.37 14.09 -2.85
CA GLY A 58 -24.39 13.39 -1.57
C GLY A 58 -24.75 14.32 -0.43
N ASP A 59 -24.94 13.79 0.76
CA ASP A 59 -25.16 14.58 1.96
C ASP A 59 -23.86 15.14 2.55
N LYS A 60 -22.76 14.43 2.30
CA LYS A 60 -21.40 14.81 2.70
C LYS A 60 -20.38 14.33 1.68
N VAL A 61 -19.27 15.04 1.57
CA VAL A 61 -18.11 14.65 0.76
C VAL A 61 -16.94 14.36 1.67
N LEU A 62 -16.39 13.14 1.58
CA LEU A 62 -15.14 12.77 2.22
C LEU A 62 -14.00 12.85 1.20
N LEU A 63 -13.03 13.72 1.46
CA LEU A 63 -11.84 13.85 0.64
C LEU A 63 -10.73 12.96 1.20
N SER A 64 -10.35 11.92 0.44
CA SER A 64 -9.32 10.95 0.82
C SER A 64 -8.45 10.61 -0.40
N VAL A 65 -7.79 11.63 -0.96
CA VAL A 65 -7.04 11.57 -2.23
C VAL A 65 -5.54 11.32 -2.06
N GLY A 66 -5.14 10.74 -0.93
CA GLY A 66 -3.76 10.38 -0.63
C GLY A 66 -3.02 11.37 0.25
N ARG A 67 -1.72 11.17 0.38
CA ARG A 67 -0.80 11.93 1.23
C ARG A 67 0.40 12.38 0.42
N ARG A 68 1.05 13.44 0.89
CA ARG A 68 2.31 13.93 0.33
C ARG A 68 3.27 14.30 1.45
N PRO A 69 4.59 14.20 1.21
CA PRO A 69 5.58 14.71 2.15
C PRO A 69 5.36 16.20 2.45
N VAL A 70 5.56 16.59 3.71
CA VAL A 70 5.61 17.99 4.12
C VAL A 70 7.07 18.38 4.25
N THR A 71 7.56 19.20 3.33
CA THR A 71 8.97 19.59 3.21
C THR A 71 9.20 21.09 3.38
N LYS A 72 8.17 21.85 3.77
CA LYS A 72 8.23 23.31 3.89
C LYS A 72 7.70 23.79 5.24
N GLY A 73 8.17 24.95 5.68
CA GLY A 73 7.63 25.64 6.87
C GLY A 73 8.35 25.31 8.18
N PHE A 74 9.45 24.54 8.15
CA PHE A 74 10.26 24.21 9.32
C PHE A 74 11.79 24.36 9.08
N GLY A 75 12.18 25.12 8.06
CA GLY A 75 13.57 25.48 7.79
C GLY A 75 14.33 24.48 6.91
N LEU A 76 13.73 23.38 6.46
CA LEU A 76 14.38 22.40 5.58
C LEU A 76 14.83 23.04 4.26
N GLU A 77 14.07 24.01 3.77
CA GLU A 77 14.37 24.78 2.55
C GLU A 77 15.68 25.55 2.61
N THR A 78 16.17 25.90 3.82
CA THR A 78 17.47 26.57 4.01
C THR A 78 18.64 25.59 3.92
N LEU A 79 18.41 24.31 4.18
CA LEU A 79 19.39 23.25 4.07
C LEU A 79 19.49 22.71 2.64
N ALA A 80 18.43 22.85 1.84
CA ALA A 80 18.32 22.45 0.45
C ALA A 80 18.87 21.03 0.14
N PRO A 81 18.43 19.98 0.86
CA PRO A 81 18.84 18.62 0.53
C PRO A 81 18.31 18.22 -0.84
N GLU A 82 18.94 17.23 -1.49
CA GLU A 82 18.38 16.63 -2.71
C GLU A 82 16.98 16.05 -2.45
N THR A 83 16.11 16.15 -3.44
CA THR A 83 14.72 15.69 -3.35
C THR A 83 14.43 14.52 -4.29
N PHE A 84 13.47 13.68 -3.90
CA PHE A 84 12.93 12.58 -4.68
C PHE A 84 11.40 12.47 -4.45
N ARG A 85 10.60 12.41 -5.52
CA ARG A 85 9.12 12.34 -5.44
C ARG A 85 8.49 13.39 -4.50
N ASN A 86 9.02 14.60 -4.50
CA ASN A 86 8.65 15.70 -3.59
C ASN A 86 9.01 15.47 -2.11
N GLY A 87 9.74 14.43 -1.77
CA GLY A 87 10.31 14.18 -0.45
C GLY A 87 11.82 14.43 -0.42
N VAL A 88 12.45 14.18 0.72
CA VAL A 88 13.90 14.23 0.89
C VAL A 88 14.51 12.93 0.37
N LYS A 89 15.48 13.05 -0.55
CA LYS A 89 16.23 11.91 -1.04
C LYS A 89 17.21 11.40 0.02
N VAL A 90 17.21 10.10 0.25
CA VAL A 90 18.13 9.40 1.16
C VAL A 90 18.81 8.24 0.44
N ASN A 91 19.95 7.81 0.98
CA ASN A 91 20.60 6.58 0.56
C ASN A 91 20.04 5.37 1.34
N GLU A 92 20.61 4.19 1.15
CA GLU A 92 20.22 2.95 1.82
C GLU A 92 20.40 2.94 3.36
N TYR A 93 21.10 3.93 3.89
CA TYR A 93 21.29 4.15 5.32
C TYR A 93 20.48 5.33 5.87
N MET A 94 19.49 5.80 5.14
CA MET A 94 18.65 6.95 5.47
C MET A 94 19.39 8.29 5.57
N GLN A 95 20.62 8.37 5.08
CA GLN A 95 21.40 9.62 5.05
C GLN A 95 20.98 10.45 3.84
N THR A 96 20.81 11.75 4.03
CA THR A 96 20.53 12.70 2.95
C THR A 96 21.79 13.06 2.16
N SER A 97 21.67 13.93 1.18
CA SER A 97 22.83 14.52 0.47
C SER A 97 23.71 15.41 1.35
N LEU A 98 23.25 15.76 2.55
CA LEU A 98 23.97 16.59 3.50
C LEU A 98 24.68 15.74 4.55
N PRO A 99 25.97 16.02 4.86
CA PRO A 99 26.68 15.30 5.91
C PRO A 99 25.96 15.39 7.27
N ASN A 100 25.86 14.26 7.98
CA ASN A 100 25.25 14.14 9.31
C ASN A 100 23.74 14.50 9.38
N VAL A 101 23.06 14.59 8.24
CA VAL A 101 21.61 14.80 8.17
C VAL A 101 20.94 13.56 7.63
N TYR A 102 19.97 13.04 8.37
CA TYR A 102 19.18 11.86 8.05
C TYR A 102 17.72 12.22 7.93
N ALA A 103 16.98 11.44 7.15
CA ALA A 103 15.52 11.56 7.05
C ALA A 103 14.89 10.19 7.06
N CYS A 104 13.75 10.05 7.76
CA CYS A 104 12.97 8.81 7.84
C CYS A 104 11.48 9.11 7.90
N GLY A 105 10.65 8.16 7.53
CA GLY A 105 9.20 8.26 7.49
C GLY A 105 8.68 8.97 6.24
N ASP A 106 7.47 9.49 6.32
CA ASP A 106 6.72 10.06 5.19
C ASP A 106 7.51 11.12 4.40
N ILE A 107 8.46 11.80 5.05
CA ILE A 107 9.27 12.83 4.40
C ILE A 107 10.19 12.28 3.30
N THR A 108 10.55 10.99 3.35
CA THR A 108 11.39 10.34 2.33
C THR A 108 10.62 10.00 1.05
N ALA A 109 9.28 9.99 1.11
CA ALA A 109 8.37 9.59 0.02
C ALA A 109 8.54 8.14 -0.49
N PHE A 110 9.25 7.27 0.23
CA PHE A 110 9.37 5.85 -0.11
C PHE A 110 8.17 5.04 0.35
N SER A 111 7.83 5.14 1.64
CA SER A 111 6.70 4.44 2.24
C SER A 111 6.01 5.36 3.23
N LEU A 112 4.69 5.47 3.12
CA LEU A 112 3.86 6.31 3.99
C LEU A 112 3.23 5.47 5.12
N LEU A 113 4.03 4.56 5.72
CA LEU A 113 3.60 3.61 6.73
C LEU A 113 4.42 3.79 8.01
N ALA A 114 3.72 3.81 9.15
CA ALA A 114 4.34 4.07 10.45
C ALA A 114 5.44 3.04 10.81
N HIS A 115 5.20 1.76 10.57
CA HIS A 115 6.19 0.71 10.86
C HIS A 115 7.41 0.79 9.93
N THR A 116 7.26 1.28 8.69
CA THR A 116 8.41 1.58 7.83
C THR A 116 9.25 2.70 8.41
N ALA A 117 8.60 3.78 8.87
CA ALA A 117 9.29 4.90 9.49
C ALA A 117 10.12 4.48 10.73
N VAL A 118 9.62 3.52 11.51
CA VAL A 118 10.38 2.94 12.65
C VAL A 118 11.63 2.22 12.15
N SER A 119 11.49 1.34 11.15
CA SER A 119 12.64 0.60 10.58
C SER A 119 13.67 1.53 9.94
N GLU A 120 13.22 2.56 9.23
CA GLU A 120 14.10 3.60 8.67
C GLU A 120 14.85 4.36 9.76
N ALA A 121 14.18 4.70 10.88
CA ALA A 121 14.81 5.38 12.00
C ALA A 121 15.86 4.49 12.69
N GLU A 122 15.58 3.19 12.87
CA GLU A 122 16.55 2.21 13.39
C GLU A 122 17.79 2.13 12.49
N VAL A 123 17.62 2.08 11.17
CA VAL A 123 18.72 2.06 10.20
C VAL A 123 19.54 3.34 10.29
N ALA A 124 18.90 4.51 10.39
CA ALA A 124 19.59 5.79 10.55
C ALA A 124 20.45 5.82 11.82
N VAL A 125 19.90 5.36 12.96
CA VAL A 125 20.62 5.32 14.24
C VAL A 125 21.75 4.28 14.19
N ASP A 126 21.53 3.11 13.63
CA ASP A 126 22.57 2.09 13.46
C ASP A 126 23.74 2.63 12.63
N HIS A 127 23.46 3.36 11.54
CA HIS A 127 24.49 3.99 10.71
C HIS A 127 25.26 5.07 11.47
N LEU A 128 24.59 5.90 12.28
CA LEU A 128 25.24 6.88 13.17
C LEU A 128 26.18 6.24 14.18
N LEU A 129 25.87 4.99 14.60
CA LEU A 129 26.69 4.18 15.52
C LEU A 129 27.77 3.37 14.81
N GLY A 130 27.95 3.54 13.50
CA GLY A 130 28.96 2.85 12.68
C GLY A 130 28.56 1.46 12.22
N LYS A 131 27.29 1.06 12.35
CA LYS A 131 26.77 -0.21 11.83
C LYS A 131 26.28 -0.02 10.40
N LEU A 132 26.73 -0.84 9.48
CA LEU A 132 26.38 -0.80 8.05
C LEU A 132 25.27 -1.83 7.74
N ARG A 133 24.06 -1.59 8.25
CA ARG A 133 22.85 -2.35 7.96
C ARG A 133 21.96 -1.52 7.02
N PRO A 134 21.87 -1.83 5.72
CA PRO A 134 21.03 -1.06 4.81
C PRO A 134 19.53 -1.30 5.07
N MET A 135 18.71 -0.34 4.73
CA MET A 135 17.26 -0.47 4.77
C MET A 135 16.78 -1.46 3.70
N SER A 136 15.94 -2.40 4.10
CA SER A 136 15.24 -3.31 3.20
C SER A 136 13.78 -2.90 3.09
N TYR A 137 13.30 -2.71 1.87
CA TYR A 137 11.88 -2.51 1.55
C TYR A 137 11.23 -3.77 0.99
N LYS A 138 11.96 -4.90 0.94
CA LYS A 138 11.53 -6.15 0.31
C LYS A 138 10.29 -6.75 0.95
N ALA A 139 10.20 -6.67 2.27
CA ALA A 139 9.17 -7.36 3.06
C ALA A 139 8.41 -6.43 4.01
N ILE A 140 8.04 -5.24 3.52
CA ILE A 140 7.21 -4.31 4.27
C ILE A 140 5.73 -4.65 4.04
N PRO A 141 4.98 -5.11 5.08
CA PRO A 141 3.58 -5.41 4.92
C PRO A 141 2.74 -4.14 4.81
N ALA A 142 1.74 -4.18 3.95
CA ALA A 142 0.70 -3.15 3.86
C ALA A 142 -0.64 -3.76 4.25
N VAL A 143 -1.42 -3.05 5.07
CA VAL A 143 -2.72 -3.50 5.56
C VAL A 143 -3.77 -2.42 5.36
N VAL A 144 -4.93 -2.83 4.87
CA VAL A 144 -6.14 -2.02 4.83
C VAL A 144 -7.15 -2.64 5.81
N TYR A 145 -7.44 -1.91 6.87
CA TYR A 145 -8.30 -2.35 7.98
C TYR A 145 -9.79 -2.21 7.64
N THR A 146 -10.16 -2.79 6.53
CA THR A 146 -11.56 -2.96 6.12
C THR A 146 -12.17 -4.20 6.77
N ASN A 147 -13.45 -4.46 6.53
CA ASN A 147 -14.10 -5.73 6.90
C ASN A 147 -14.75 -6.34 5.65
N PRO A 148 -14.16 -7.42 5.08
CA PRO A 148 -12.93 -8.12 5.49
C PRO A 148 -11.65 -7.27 5.36
N GLU A 149 -10.63 -7.60 6.15
CA GLU A 149 -9.29 -7.02 6.03
C GLU A 149 -8.63 -7.45 4.72
N ILE A 150 -7.73 -6.59 4.20
CA ILE A 150 -6.84 -6.93 3.09
C ILE A 150 -5.41 -6.60 3.48
N ALA A 151 -4.49 -7.53 3.28
CA ALA A 151 -3.08 -7.36 3.57
C ALA A 151 -2.21 -7.90 2.44
N GLY A 152 -1.05 -7.30 2.24
CA GLY A 152 -0.07 -7.74 1.24
C GLY A 152 1.35 -7.45 1.67
N VAL A 153 2.29 -8.28 1.23
CA VAL A 153 3.73 -8.11 1.42
C VAL A 153 4.49 -8.70 0.23
N GLY A 154 5.60 -8.09 -0.14
CA GLY A 154 6.39 -8.50 -1.29
C GLY A 154 5.74 -8.10 -2.62
N LYS A 155 6.07 -8.81 -3.69
CA LYS A 155 5.65 -8.51 -5.05
C LYS A 155 4.19 -8.88 -5.33
N THR A 156 3.52 -8.05 -6.12
CA THR A 156 2.21 -8.38 -6.72
C THR A 156 2.39 -9.04 -8.08
N GLU A 157 1.36 -9.72 -8.59
CA GLU A 157 1.38 -10.24 -9.97
C GLU A 157 1.56 -9.14 -11.00
N GLU A 158 0.93 -7.96 -10.77
CA GLU A 158 1.03 -6.82 -11.69
C GLU A 158 2.48 -6.31 -11.80
N GLU A 159 3.20 -6.22 -10.68
CA GLU A 159 4.61 -5.83 -10.67
C GLU A 159 5.49 -6.84 -11.39
N LEU A 160 5.30 -8.14 -11.13
CA LEU A 160 6.07 -9.20 -11.77
C LEU A 160 5.81 -9.27 -13.28
N GLN A 161 4.57 -9.10 -13.70
CA GLN A 161 4.22 -9.01 -15.13
C GLN A 161 4.87 -7.80 -15.80
N ALA A 162 4.87 -6.65 -15.14
CA ALA A 162 5.52 -5.44 -15.67
C ALA A 162 7.04 -5.57 -15.75
N GLU A 163 7.64 -6.32 -14.81
CA GLU A 163 9.08 -6.61 -14.77
C GLU A 163 9.50 -7.78 -15.69
N GLY A 164 8.53 -8.52 -16.25
CA GLY A 164 8.78 -9.70 -17.08
C GLY A 164 9.35 -10.89 -16.31
N ILE A 165 9.05 -10.98 -15.01
CA ILE A 165 9.55 -12.03 -14.11
C ILE A 165 8.56 -13.20 -14.10
N SER A 166 9.06 -14.42 -14.30
CA SER A 166 8.27 -15.65 -14.20
C SER A 166 7.94 -15.96 -12.74
N TYR A 167 6.71 -16.40 -12.49
CA TYR A 167 6.25 -16.74 -11.15
C TYR A 167 5.16 -17.82 -11.17
N THR A 168 4.91 -18.43 -10.01
CA THR A 168 3.81 -19.36 -9.78
C THR A 168 2.90 -18.81 -8.68
N VAL A 169 1.59 -18.93 -8.85
CA VAL A 169 0.60 -18.52 -7.85
C VAL A 169 -0.04 -19.74 -7.19
N LYS A 170 -0.05 -19.72 -5.85
CA LYS A 170 -0.81 -20.69 -5.03
C LYS A 170 -1.90 -19.94 -4.29
N LYS A 171 -3.15 -20.40 -4.43
CA LYS A 171 -4.31 -19.80 -3.75
C LYS A 171 -4.93 -20.82 -2.80
N ILE A 172 -5.15 -20.39 -1.58
CA ILE A 172 -5.74 -21.20 -0.51
C ILE A 172 -6.97 -20.46 -0.01
N PRO A 173 -8.19 -21.01 -0.17
CA PRO A 173 -9.38 -20.42 0.42
C PRO A 173 -9.26 -20.38 1.95
N MET A 174 -9.58 -19.24 2.56
CA MET A 174 -9.57 -19.09 4.02
C MET A 174 -10.61 -20.02 4.70
N ALA A 175 -11.60 -20.48 3.94
CA ALA A 175 -12.57 -21.48 4.39
C ALA A 175 -11.95 -22.84 4.80
N PHE A 176 -10.69 -23.09 4.49
CA PHE A 176 -9.97 -24.25 5.02
C PHE A 176 -9.51 -24.06 6.49
N SER A 177 -9.57 -22.85 7.01
CA SER A 177 -9.33 -22.55 8.42
C SER A 177 -10.64 -22.65 9.21
N GLY A 178 -10.71 -23.58 10.15
CA GLY A 178 -11.89 -23.71 11.04
C GLY A 178 -12.15 -22.44 11.86
N ARG A 179 -11.10 -21.72 12.26
CA ARG A 179 -11.23 -20.43 12.95
C ARG A 179 -11.86 -19.39 12.01
N PHE A 180 -11.40 -19.29 10.78
CA PHE A 180 -11.97 -18.34 9.80
C PHE A 180 -13.47 -18.57 9.61
N VAL A 181 -13.86 -19.85 9.42
CA VAL A 181 -15.28 -20.23 9.24
C VAL A 181 -16.11 -19.92 10.46
N ALA A 182 -15.57 -20.14 11.67
CA ALA A 182 -16.27 -19.85 12.92
C ALA A 182 -16.50 -18.36 13.16
N GLU A 183 -15.56 -17.51 12.73
CA GLU A 183 -15.61 -16.06 12.92
C GLU A 183 -16.25 -15.30 11.74
N ASN A 184 -16.33 -15.93 10.56
CA ASN A 184 -16.78 -15.30 9.31
C ASN A 184 -17.80 -16.21 8.60
N GLU A 185 -19.02 -16.25 9.10
CA GLU A 185 -20.10 -17.03 8.48
C GLU A 185 -20.27 -16.62 7.00
N MET A 186 -20.15 -17.59 6.10
CA MET A 186 -20.19 -17.39 4.64
C MET A 186 -19.15 -16.36 4.12
N GLY A 187 -18.11 -16.07 4.88
CA GLY A 187 -17.06 -15.15 4.49
C GLY A 187 -16.24 -15.67 3.31
N ASN A 188 -16.01 -14.80 2.33
CA ASN A 188 -15.17 -15.09 1.17
C ASN A 188 -13.77 -14.52 1.42
N GLY A 189 -12.83 -15.39 1.73
CA GLY A 189 -11.44 -15.03 2.00
C GLY A 189 -10.46 -15.91 1.24
N VAL A 190 -9.30 -15.36 0.91
CA VAL A 190 -8.23 -16.04 0.19
C VAL A 190 -6.87 -15.65 0.73
N CYS A 191 -5.98 -16.64 0.81
CA CYS A 191 -4.54 -16.45 0.94
C CYS A 191 -3.90 -16.77 -0.41
N LYS A 192 -3.23 -15.79 -1.00
CA LYS A 192 -2.53 -15.87 -2.28
C LYS A 192 -1.04 -15.78 -2.03
N LEU A 193 -0.28 -16.79 -2.44
CA LEU A 193 1.16 -16.86 -2.35
C LEU A 193 1.75 -16.80 -3.75
N ILE A 194 2.78 -16.00 -3.93
CA ILE A 194 3.51 -15.85 -5.18
C ILE A 194 4.92 -16.37 -4.99
N LEU A 195 5.29 -17.34 -5.79
CA LEU A 195 6.58 -18.02 -5.74
C LEU A 195 7.38 -17.73 -7.01
N SER A 196 8.69 -17.56 -6.86
CA SER A 196 9.62 -17.52 -7.97
C SER A 196 9.81 -18.92 -8.61
N GLU A 197 10.61 -19.03 -9.66
CA GLU A 197 10.89 -20.30 -10.35
C GLU A 197 11.61 -21.32 -9.44
N ASP A 198 12.38 -20.88 -8.48
CA ASP A 198 13.07 -21.72 -7.48
C ASP A 198 12.20 -21.98 -6.23
N GLU A 199 10.90 -21.76 -6.32
CA GLU A 199 9.91 -21.95 -5.26
C GLU A 199 10.12 -21.05 -4.01
N THR A 200 10.91 -19.97 -4.13
CA THR A 200 11.06 -18.99 -3.06
C THR A 200 9.83 -18.09 -2.99
N LEU A 201 9.34 -17.81 -1.78
CA LEU A 201 8.22 -16.88 -1.58
C LEU A 201 8.68 -15.45 -1.87
N ILE A 202 8.04 -14.79 -2.86
CA ILE A 202 8.35 -13.42 -3.27
C ILE A 202 7.18 -12.46 -3.09
N GLY A 203 5.99 -12.97 -2.84
CA GLY A 203 4.81 -12.17 -2.54
C GLY A 203 3.74 -12.98 -1.81
N ALA A 204 3.00 -12.32 -0.93
CA ALA A 204 1.84 -12.89 -0.27
C ALA A 204 0.76 -11.83 -0.11
N HIS A 205 -0.47 -12.19 -0.42
CA HIS A 205 -1.62 -11.29 -0.35
C HIS A 205 -2.81 -12.03 0.25
N MET A 206 -3.51 -11.39 1.18
CA MET A 206 -4.60 -12.01 1.93
C MET A 206 -5.82 -11.11 1.96
N LEU A 207 -7.00 -11.69 1.78
CA LEU A 207 -8.27 -11.05 2.04
C LEU A 207 -9.05 -11.92 3.01
N GLY A 208 -9.46 -11.35 4.13
CA GLY A 208 -10.19 -12.04 5.19
C GLY A 208 -9.52 -11.86 6.56
N ASN A 209 -10.31 -11.79 7.62
CA ASN A 209 -9.79 -11.60 8.97
C ASN A 209 -9.19 -12.92 9.54
N PRO A 210 -8.04 -12.87 10.21
CA PRO A 210 -7.20 -11.72 10.53
C PRO A 210 -5.97 -11.57 9.61
N ALA A 211 -6.16 -11.04 8.39
CA ALA A 211 -5.07 -10.88 7.42
C ALA A 211 -3.93 -9.99 7.96
N SER A 212 -4.27 -8.95 8.74
CA SER A 212 -3.30 -8.03 9.35
C SER A 212 -2.29 -8.71 10.28
N GLU A 213 -2.69 -9.78 10.96
CA GLU A 213 -1.81 -10.55 11.84
C GLU A 213 -0.98 -11.58 11.04
N LEU A 214 -1.63 -12.27 10.12
CA LEU A 214 -1.01 -13.39 9.37
C LEU A 214 0.05 -12.93 8.38
N ILE A 215 -0.11 -11.76 7.79
CA ILE A 215 0.79 -11.24 6.75
C ILE A 215 2.23 -11.06 7.23
N VAL A 216 2.44 -10.83 8.53
CA VAL A 216 3.76 -10.67 9.12
C VAL A 216 4.61 -11.96 8.97
N ILE A 217 3.98 -13.15 9.07
CA ILE A 217 4.67 -14.44 8.89
C ILE A 217 5.23 -14.55 7.47
N ALA A 218 4.45 -14.15 6.47
CA ALA A 218 4.90 -14.13 5.08
C ALA A 218 6.05 -13.12 4.88
N GLY A 219 5.97 -11.94 5.51
CA GLY A 219 7.03 -10.95 5.48
C GLY A 219 8.36 -11.50 6.02
N ILE A 220 8.33 -12.23 7.15
CA ILE A 220 9.52 -12.89 7.71
C ILE A 220 10.10 -13.92 6.74
N ALA A 221 9.25 -14.69 6.05
CA ALA A 221 9.70 -15.68 5.07
C ALA A 221 10.32 -15.03 3.81
N ILE A 222 9.79 -13.90 3.36
CA ILE A 222 10.31 -13.16 2.20
C ILE A 222 11.65 -12.49 2.53
N GLU A 223 11.84 -12.00 3.77
CA GLU A 223 13.05 -11.28 4.17
C GLU A 223 14.26 -12.23 4.32
N LYS A 224 14.05 -13.49 4.66
CA LYS A 224 15.11 -14.49 4.81
C LYS A 224 15.50 -15.16 3.49
#